data_c4bd971ead2e1021a42ccde5d2011198
#
_entry.id   c4bd971ead2e1021a42ccde5d2011198
#
_cell.length_a   1.000
_cell.length_b   1.000
_cell.length_c   1.000
_cell.angle_alpha   90.00
_cell.angle_beta   90.00
_cell.angle_gamma   90.00
#
_symmetry.space_group_name_H-M   'P 1'
#
loop_
_entity.id
_entity.type
_entity.pdbx_description
1 polymer ?
#
loop_
_entity_poly.entity_id
_entity_poly.type
_entity_poly.pdbx_seq_one_letter_code
_entity_poly.pdbx_strand_id
1 'polypeptide(L)'
;MKWYAICDCDNCYVSCERIFRPDLEGKPVVVLSNNDGCVVARSAEAKHLGVKAGTPFYQLRQLFPNVRIEALSSNYELYGEITGRVMTIIRDMAPQCFRYSIDEAFAVLDGFSVEQLKEWGEELHRRVLQSVGMPLTIGIAPTKTLAKMASHFAKKYAGYNHCCVIDTDDRRLKAAALYPIGEVWGIGRRYAARLESYGIRTAYDFAAHSRSWVRATFKTVVVERTWAELNGTDCVPDDLPAKKKSICTSRSFSGMVCDFDTLRTHVANFAARCAEKLRKQQSAASIVGVFVESNRFRPDLTQYCNMTEANLSTPSSSTIDVVKAATACLRRIYREDIHYKRAGVVLMGVVPNAAVQADLFTFDVEKYQHMMQLDSAVDRINKVDGTETVILSSQQYPNGRKFADAIKHDLKSACPTTRWSDIIKLK
;
A
#
# COMPACT_ATOMS: atom_id res chain seq x y z
N MET A 1 30.77 -4.71 -9.28
CA MET A 1 29.52 -5.44 -9.64
C MET A 1 28.42 -4.86 -8.80
N LYS A 2 27.26 -4.56 -9.39
CA LYS A 2 26.10 -3.97 -8.67
C LYS A 2 25.31 -5.09 -8.00
N TRP A 3 25.00 -4.93 -6.72
CA TRP A 3 24.19 -5.85 -5.95
C TRP A 3 22.93 -5.12 -5.43
N TYR A 4 21.84 -5.85 -5.33
CA TYR A 4 20.60 -5.37 -4.72
C TYR A 4 20.35 -6.12 -3.42
N ALA A 5 20.13 -5.37 -2.35
CA ALA A 5 19.66 -5.92 -1.09
C ALA A 5 18.20 -5.50 -0.89
N ILE A 6 17.28 -6.44 -0.75
CA ILE A 6 15.95 -6.17 -0.22
C ILE A 6 15.98 -6.28 1.30
N CYS A 7 15.59 -5.22 1.99
CA CYS A 7 15.46 -5.15 3.43
C CYS A 7 13.97 -5.15 3.76
N ASP A 8 13.47 -6.14 4.49
CA ASP A 8 12.04 -6.40 4.71
C ASP A 8 11.78 -6.57 6.22
N CYS A 9 10.93 -5.72 6.80
CA CYS A 9 10.54 -5.77 8.20
C CYS A 9 9.64 -6.98 8.48
N ASP A 10 10.10 -7.90 9.33
CA ASP A 10 9.38 -9.14 9.60
C ASP A 10 8.09 -8.91 10.36
N ASN A 11 6.96 -9.41 9.82
CA ASN A 11 5.61 -9.23 10.40
C ASN A 11 5.29 -7.76 10.75
N CYS A 12 5.77 -6.82 9.98
CA CYS A 12 5.93 -5.40 10.21
C CYS A 12 4.92 -4.79 11.21
N TYR A 13 3.62 -4.84 10.93
CA TYR A 13 2.61 -4.19 11.78
C TYR A 13 2.54 -4.81 13.17
N VAL A 14 2.61 -6.14 13.27
CA VAL A 14 2.65 -6.82 14.58
C VAL A 14 3.93 -6.49 15.32
N SER A 15 5.07 -6.45 14.63
CA SER A 15 6.35 -6.09 15.24
C SER A 15 6.37 -4.65 15.73
N CYS A 16 5.77 -3.70 15.00
CA CYS A 16 5.57 -2.33 15.49
C CYS A 16 4.77 -2.26 16.80
N GLU A 17 3.72 -3.09 16.91
CA GLU A 17 2.91 -3.16 18.15
C GLU A 17 3.70 -3.78 19.30
N ARG A 18 4.49 -4.83 19.05
CA ARG A 18 5.29 -5.52 20.07
C ARG A 18 6.37 -4.63 20.69
N ILE A 19 6.92 -3.67 19.96
CA ILE A 19 7.88 -2.70 20.49
C ILE A 19 7.33 -1.99 21.76
N PHE A 20 6.03 -1.69 21.77
CA PHE A 20 5.35 -1.00 22.88
C PHE A 20 4.48 -1.92 23.75
N ARG A 21 4.29 -3.16 23.31
CA ARG A 21 3.47 -4.19 23.94
C ARG A 21 4.24 -5.52 24.00
N PRO A 22 5.33 -5.59 24.80
CA PRO A 22 6.13 -6.82 24.92
C PRO A 22 5.32 -8.00 25.46
N ASP A 23 4.19 -7.74 26.14
CA ASP A 23 3.23 -8.76 26.55
C ASP A 23 2.60 -9.55 25.39
N LEU A 24 2.74 -9.06 24.15
CA LEU A 24 2.27 -9.75 22.94
C LEU A 24 3.33 -10.72 22.36
N GLU A 25 4.54 -10.77 22.92
CA GLU A 25 5.55 -11.73 22.46
C GLU A 25 5.10 -13.16 22.73
N GLY A 26 5.37 -14.07 21.76
CA GLY A 26 4.98 -15.46 21.81
C GLY A 26 3.46 -15.73 21.68
N LYS A 27 2.64 -14.68 21.53
CA LYS A 27 1.19 -14.83 21.35
C LYS A 27 0.78 -14.73 19.88
N PRO A 28 -0.28 -15.44 19.48
CA PRO A 28 -0.88 -15.22 18.17
C PRO A 28 -1.57 -13.85 18.12
N VAL A 29 -1.02 -12.94 17.30
CA VAL A 29 -1.49 -11.56 17.13
C VAL A 29 -1.87 -11.33 15.68
N VAL A 30 -2.96 -10.61 15.47
CA VAL A 30 -3.38 -10.12 14.13
C VAL A 30 -3.63 -8.63 14.16
N VAL A 31 -3.31 -7.96 13.06
CA VAL A 31 -3.71 -6.57 12.82
C VAL A 31 -4.80 -6.57 11.76
N LEU A 32 -5.84 -5.77 12.01
CA LEU A 32 -7.03 -5.70 11.19
C LEU A 32 -6.96 -4.52 10.20
N SER A 33 -7.66 -4.66 9.09
CA SER A 33 -7.85 -3.58 8.12
C SER A 33 -8.75 -2.47 8.69
N ASN A 34 -8.89 -1.37 7.95
CA ASN A 34 -9.87 -0.32 8.26
C ASN A 34 -11.26 -0.93 8.56
N ASN A 35 -11.97 -0.33 9.52
CA ASN A 35 -13.25 -0.81 10.07
C ASN A 35 -13.17 -2.20 10.74
N ASP A 36 -11.99 -2.61 11.19
CA ASP A 36 -11.72 -3.91 11.82
C ASP A 36 -12.28 -5.09 11.01
N GLY A 37 -12.22 -4.96 9.67
CA GLY A 37 -12.90 -5.88 8.76
C GLY A 37 -12.21 -7.22 8.59
N CYS A 38 -10.94 -7.22 8.19
CA CYS A 38 -10.18 -8.42 7.84
C CYS A 38 -8.75 -8.35 8.36
N VAL A 39 -8.13 -9.50 8.54
CA VAL A 39 -6.71 -9.64 8.90
C VAL A 39 -5.82 -9.13 7.77
N VAL A 40 -4.96 -8.16 8.06
CA VAL A 40 -3.94 -7.63 7.10
C VAL A 40 -2.52 -8.01 7.50
N ALA A 41 -2.22 -8.14 8.80
CA ALA A 41 -0.94 -8.64 9.27
C ALA A 41 -1.12 -9.69 10.36
N ARG A 42 -0.11 -10.54 10.54
CA ARG A 42 -0.15 -11.69 11.44
C ARG A 42 1.22 -11.91 12.03
N SER A 43 1.27 -12.27 13.31
CA SER A 43 2.48 -12.78 13.95
C SER A 43 2.90 -14.15 13.39
N ALA A 44 4.11 -14.59 13.68
CA ALA A 44 4.57 -15.93 13.32
C ALA A 44 3.68 -17.01 13.93
N GLU A 45 3.27 -16.85 15.18
CA GLU A 45 2.39 -17.76 15.90
C GLU A 45 1.02 -17.85 15.23
N ALA A 46 0.44 -16.72 14.83
CA ALA A 46 -0.83 -16.69 14.10
C ALA A 46 -0.73 -17.36 12.70
N LYS A 47 0.43 -17.24 12.04
CA LYS A 47 0.69 -17.95 10.77
C LYS A 47 0.80 -19.45 10.99
N HIS A 48 1.48 -19.91 12.04
CA HIS A 48 1.59 -21.33 12.39
C HIS A 48 0.24 -21.96 12.74
N LEU A 49 -0.67 -21.19 13.36
CA LEU A 49 -2.05 -21.62 13.58
C LEU A 49 -2.88 -21.72 12.29
N GLY A 50 -2.35 -21.27 11.15
CA GLY A 50 -3.05 -21.29 9.86
C GLY A 50 -3.97 -20.10 9.61
N VAL A 51 -3.87 -19.00 10.38
CA VAL A 51 -4.61 -17.77 10.10
C VAL A 51 -4.15 -17.20 8.76
N LYS A 52 -5.07 -16.97 7.83
CA LYS A 52 -4.77 -16.44 6.49
C LYS A 52 -4.98 -14.92 6.44
N ALA A 53 -4.17 -14.24 5.63
CA ALA A 53 -4.44 -12.82 5.30
C ALA A 53 -5.78 -12.73 4.56
N GLY A 54 -6.54 -11.66 4.84
CA GLY A 54 -7.88 -11.47 4.29
C GLY A 54 -8.99 -12.22 5.06
N THR A 55 -8.68 -13.03 6.08
CA THR A 55 -9.70 -13.65 6.92
C THR A 55 -10.55 -12.57 7.58
N PRO A 56 -11.90 -12.59 7.44
CA PRO A 56 -12.78 -11.65 8.12
C PRO A 56 -12.66 -11.80 9.64
N PHE A 57 -12.62 -10.66 10.35
CA PHE A 57 -12.41 -10.67 11.81
C PHE A 57 -13.47 -11.48 12.57
N TYR A 58 -14.74 -11.37 12.17
CA TYR A 58 -15.83 -12.11 12.81
C TYR A 58 -15.68 -13.63 12.69
N GLN A 59 -14.98 -14.12 11.66
CA GLN A 59 -14.74 -15.56 11.46
C GLN A 59 -13.59 -16.10 12.32
N LEU A 60 -12.69 -15.27 12.84
CA LEU A 60 -11.53 -15.75 13.59
C LEU A 60 -11.94 -16.59 14.80
N ARG A 61 -12.95 -16.17 15.56
CA ARG A 61 -13.46 -16.92 16.73
C ARG A 61 -14.12 -18.24 16.32
N GLN A 62 -14.73 -18.29 15.14
CA GLN A 62 -15.37 -19.50 14.62
C GLN A 62 -14.32 -20.51 14.12
N LEU A 63 -13.28 -20.02 13.44
CA LEU A 63 -12.20 -20.84 12.90
C LEU A 63 -11.22 -21.34 13.96
N PHE A 64 -11.05 -20.57 15.05
CA PHE A 64 -10.08 -20.86 16.12
C PHE A 64 -10.73 -20.73 17.51
N PRO A 65 -11.77 -21.55 17.84
CA PRO A 65 -12.58 -21.36 19.04
C PRO A 65 -11.79 -21.56 20.35
N ASN A 66 -10.76 -22.39 20.33
CA ASN A 66 -9.97 -22.78 21.52
C ASN A 66 -8.67 -21.99 21.66
N VAL A 67 -8.44 -20.98 20.80
CA VAL A 67 -7.20 -20.19 20.82
C VAL A 67 -7.53 -18.72 21.00
N ARG A 68 -6.91 -18.11 22.01
CA ARG A 68 -6.98 -16.65 22.17
C ARG A 68 -6.05 -15.98 21.17
N ILE A 69 -6.63 -15.34 20.15
CA ILE A 69 -5.92 -14.52 19.17
C ILE A 69 -6.10 -13.06 19.58
N GLU A 70 -5.00 -12.37 19.84
CA GLU A 70 -5.03 -10.94 20.12
C GLU A 70 -5.22 -10.17 18.80
N ALA A 71 -6.20 -9.26 18.78
CA ALA A 71 -6.54 -8.50 17.59
C ALA A 71 -6.36 -7.00 17.87
N LEU A 72 -5.72 -6.30 16.94
CA LEU A 72 -5.47 -4.86 16.99
C LEU A 72 -6.00 -4.20 15.73
N SER A 73 -6.58 -3.01 15.85
CA SER A 73 -6.91 -2.18 14.67
C SER A 73 -5.64 -1.64 14.06
N SER A 74 -5.61 -1.44 12.73
CA SER A 74 -4.44 -0.86 12.06
C SER A 74 -4.12 0.55 12.57
N ASN A 75 -2.86 0.76 12.96
CA ASN A 75 -2.30 2.02 13.44
C ASN A 75 -1.21 2.53 12.49
N TYR A 76 -1.62 2.93 11.27
CA TYR A 76 -0.68 3.33 10.21
C TYR A 76 0.21 4.52 10.58
N GLU A 77 -0.21 5.35 11.54
CA GLU A 77 0.58 6.45 12.09
C GLU A 77 1.82 5.90 12.81
N LEU A 78 1.61 4.96 13.72
CA LEU A 78 2.67 4.25 14.43
C LEU A 78 3.58 3.48 13.46
N TYR A 79 2.98 2.70 12.56
CA TYR A 79 3.77 1.86 11.63
C TYR A 79 4.62 2.69 10.68
N GLY A 80 4.07 3.81 10.17
CA GLY A 80 4.79 4.72 9.29
C GLY A 80 5.98 5.40 9.97
N GLU A 81 5.85 5.73 11.25
CA GLU A 81 6.89 6.34 12.05
C GLU A 81 8.01 5.33 12.35
N ILE A 82 7.68 4.15 12.87
CA ILE A 82 8.66 3.10 13.18
C ILE A 82 9.42 2.64 11.94
N THR A 83 8.70 2.34 10.85
CA THR A 83 9.38 1.97 9.60
C THR A 83 10.19 3.12 9.01
N GLY A 84 9.80 4.38 9.26
CA GLY A 84 10.58 5.56 8.92
C GLY A 84 11.97 5.56 9.57
N ARG A 85 12.08 5.19 10.85
CA ARG A 85 13.37 5.03 11.56
C ARG A 85 14.21 3.92 10.93
N VAL A 86 13.59 2.77 10.63
CA VAL A 86 14.27 1.67 9.93
C VAL A 86 14.85 2.13 8.59
N MET A 87 14.04 2.84 7.77
CA MET A 87 14.48 3.37 6.47
C MET A 87 15.63 4.38 6.59
N THR A 88 15.70 5.13 7.70
CA THR A 88 16.83 6.04 7.97
C THR A 88 18.11 5.23 8.19
N ILE A 89 18.08 4.20 9.05
CA ILE A 89 19.24 3.34 9.31
C ILE A 89 19.72 2.65 8.02
N ILE A 90 18.79 2.13 7.20
CA ILE A 90 19.16 1.51 5.91
C ILE A 90 19.87 2.53 5.01
N ARG A 91 19.37 3.76 4.94
CA ARG A 91 19.96 4.83 4.12
C ARG A 91 21.36 5.23 4.61
N ASP A 92 21.58 5.23 5.93
CA ASP A 92 22.88 5.57 6.52
C ASP A 92 23.94 4.49 6.26
N MET A 93 23.52 3.24 6.04
CA MET A 93 24.39 2.09 5.83
C MET A 93 24.56 1.68 4.37
N ALA A 94 23.80 2.26 3.45
CA ALA A 94 23.84 1.91 2.02
C ALA A 94 24.23 3.11 1.15
N PRO A 95 25.05 2.93 0.09
CA PRO A 95 25.39 4.00 -0.85
C PRO A 95 24.15 4.63 -1.52
N GLN A 96 23.17 3.80 -1.85
CA GLN A 96 21.88 4.20 -2.40
C GLN A 96 20.76 3.33 -1.79
N CYS A 97 19.63 3.95 -1.48
CA CYS A 97 18.46 3.27 -0.95
C CYS A 97 17.18 3.89 -1.50
N PHE A 98 16.23 3.06 -1.88
CA PHE A 98 14.89 3.50 -2.28
C PHE A 98 13.81 2.66 -1.61
N ARG A 99 12.83 3.37 -1.06
CA ARG A 99 11.70 2.74 -0.39
C ARG A 99 10.76 2.11 -1.43
N TYR A 100 10.52 0.81 -1.31
CA TYR A 100 9.63 0.06 -2.18
C TYR A 100 8.19 -0.01 -1.63
N SER A 101 8.05 -0.27 -0.33
CA SER A 101 6.76 -0.29 0.36
C SER A 101 6.86 0.40 1.73
N ILE A 102 5.85 0.24 2.59
CA ILE A 102 5.91 0.73 3.98
C ILE A 102 6.97 -0.02 4.80
N ASP A 103 7.19 -1.29 4.50
CA ASP A 103 7.99 -2.26 5.24
C ASP A 103 9.21 -2.79 4.48
N GLU A 104 9.36 -2.43 3.20
CA GLU A 104 10.47 -2.89 2.35
C GLU A 104 11.24 -1.73 1.70
N ALA A 105 12.55 -1.89 1.65
CA ALA A 105 13.44 -1.02 0.88
C ALA A 105 14.46 -1.82 0.10
N PHE A 106 14.81 -1.34 -1.09
CA PHE A 106 15.98 -1.81 -1.82
C PHE A 106 17.18 -0.92 -1.50
N ALA A 107 18.29 -1.54 -1.15
CA ALA A 107 19.61 -0.91 -1.08
C ALA A 107 20.43 -1.37 -2.27
N VAL A 108 21.24 -0.48 -2.82
CA VAL A 108 22.20 -0.77 -3.88
C VAL A 108 23.59 -0.79 -3.26
N LEU A 109 24.27 -1.94 -3.36
CA LEU A 109 25.58 -2.18 -2.81
C LEU A 109 26.58 -2.31 -3.97
N ASP A 110 27.08 -1.18 -4.44
CA ASP A 110 28.09 -1.15 -5.49
C ASP A 110 29.47 -1.15 -4.89
N GLY A 111 30.40 -1.95 -5.48
CA GLY A 111 31.77 -2.07 -5.01
C GLY A 111 31.99 -3.00 -3.80
N PHE A 112 30.95 -3.67 -3.27
CA PHE A 112 31.09 -4.65 -2.19
C PHE A 112 31.62 -5.99 -2.71
N SER A 113 32.57 -6.62 -1.96
CA SER A 113 32.92 -8.03 -2.19
C SER A 113 31.82 -8.96 -1.66
N VAL A 114 31.85 -10.23 -2.07
CA VAL A 114 30.82 -11.21 -1.66
C VAL A 114 30.82 -11.41 -0.14
N GLU A 115 32.00 -11.43 0.47
CA GLU A 115 32.17 -11.57 1.92
C GLU A 115 31.53 -10.36 2.65
N GLN A 116 31.79 -9.15 2.17
CA GLN A 116 31.25 -7.92 2.72
C GLN A 116 29.72 -7.84 2.61
N LEU A 117 29.11 -8.47 1.59
CA LEU A 117 27.63 -8.47 1.45
C LEU A 117 26.93 -9.16 2.62
N LYS A 118 27.46 -10.31 3.05
CA LYS A 118 26.89 -11.08 4.16
C LYS A 118 27.06 -10.33 5.47
N GLU A 119 28.27 -9.84 5.75
CA GLU A 119 28.59 -9.04 6.94
C GLU A 119 27.73 -7.78 7.02
N TRP A 120 27.57 -7.06 5.91
CA TRP A 120 26.72 -5.88 5.83
C TRP A 120 25.27 -6.20 6.19
N GLY A 121 24.73 -7.29 5.64
CA GLY A 121 23.34 -7.67 5.91
C GLY A 121 23.11 -8.07 7.37
N GLU A 122 24.00 -8.85 7.97
CA GLU A 122 23.90 -9.23 9.39
C GLU A 122 24.08 -8.04 10.32
N GLU A 123 25.00 -7.13 10.01
CA GLU A 123 25.20 -5.89 10.80
C GLU A 123 23.98 -4.96 10.67
N LEU A 124 23.39 -4.83 9.48
CA LEU A 124 22.15 -4.05 9.30
C LEU A 124 21.01 -4.63 10.13
N HIS A 125 20.79 -5.96 10.09
CA HIS A 125 19.80 -6.63 10.93
C HIS A 125 20.02 -6.31 12.42
N ARG A 126 21.27 -6.53 12.91
CA ARG A 126 21.63 -6.29 14.31
C ARG A 126 21.38 -4.83 14.72
N ARG A 127 21.79 -3.87 13.89
CA ARG A 127 21.65 -2.44 14.18
C ARG A 127 20.18 -2.00 14.20
N VAL A 128 19.37 -2.45 13.26
CA VAL A 128 17.93 -2.14 13.24
C VAL A 128 17.23 -2.75 14.45
N LEU A 129 17.51 -4.01 14.76
CA LEU A 129 16.92 -4.68 15.92
C LEU A 129 17.31 -3.97 17.23
N GLN A 130 18.58 -3.61 17.40
CA GLN A 130 19.06 -2.93 18.59
C GLN A 130 18.52 -1.50 18.73
N SER A 131 18.45 -0.74 17.63
CA SER A 131 18.09 0.67 17.67
C SER A 131 16.58 0.94 17.64
N VAL A 132 15.81 0.05 17.02
CA VAL A 132 14.37 0.24 16.80
C VAL A 132 13.53 -0.88 17.41
N GLY A 133 14.10 -2.07 17.67
CA GLY A 133 13.36 -3.24 18.09
C GLY A 133 12.63 -3.95 16.96
N MET A 134 12.95 -3.62 15.68
CA MET A 134 12.30 -4.19 14.51
C MET A 134 13.13 -5.34 13.93
N PRO A 135 12.62 -6.58 13.88
CA PRO A 135 13.31 -7.67 13.19
C PRO A 135 13.28 -7.42 11.68
N LEU A 136 14.44 -7.56 11.03
CA LEU A 136 14.65 -7.27 9.62
C LEU A 136 15.25 -8.49 8.93
N THR A 137 14.70 -8.86 7.79
CA THR A 137 15.29 -9.90 6.93
C THR A 137 15.85 -9.29 5.66
N ILE A 138 17.05 -9.72 5.27
CA ILE A 138 17.78 -9.21 4.12
C ILE A 138 18.00 -10.31 3.09
N GLY A 139 17.71 -10.01 1.83
CA GLY A 139 18.06 -10.86 0.70
C GLY A 139 18.91 -10.08 -0.28
N ILE A 140 20.09 -10.63 -0.65
CA ILE A 140 21.05 -9.95 -1.52
C ILE A 140 21.31 -10.78 -2.77
N ALA A 141 21.26 -10.14 -3.94
CA ALA A 141 21.49 -10.78 -5.23
C ALA A 141 21.83 -9.76 -6.34
N PRO A 142 22.29 -10.21 -7.52
CA PRO A 142 22.59 -9.33 -8.65
C PRO A 142 21.36 -8.59 -9.23
N THR A 143 20.16 -9.09 -8.99
CA THR A 143 18.90 -8.48 -9.47
C THR A 143 17.88 -8.38 -8.35
N LYS A 144 16.90 -7.47 -8.51
CA LYS A 144 15.85 -7.25 -7.51
C LYS A 144 14.95 -8.48 -7.30
N THR A 145 14.62 -9.20 -8.38
CA THR A 145 13.80 -10.43 -8.30
C THR A 145 14.56 -11.54 -7.56
N LEU A 146 15.84 -11.70 -7.81
CA LEU A 146 16.67 -12.66 -7.08
C LEU A 146 16.89 -12.24 -5.63
N ALA A 147 17.02 -10.94 -5.33
CA ALA A 147 17.11 -10.43 -3.96
C ALA A 147 15.84 -10.76 -3.16
N LYS A 148 14.64 -10.58 -3.76
CA LYS A 148 13.39 -11.00 -3.11
C LYS A 148 13.31 -12.52 -2.90
N MET A 149 13.82 -13.32 -3.83
CA MET A 149 13.96 -14.77 -3.65
C MET A 149 14.90 -15.09 -2.50
N ALA A 150 16.04 -14.42 -2.39
CA ALA A 150 17.00 -14.58 -1.29
C ALA A 150 16.36 -14.25 0.06
N SER A 151 15.58 -13.15 0.16
CA SER A 151 14.86 -12.76 1.37
C SER A 151 13.85 -13.84 1.80
N HIS A 152 13.14 -14.47 0.86
CA HIS A 152 12.25 -15.60 1.17
C HIS A 152 13.02 -16.74 1.87
N PHE A 153 14.20 -17.11 1.34
CA PHE A 153 14.99 -18.17 1.94
C PHE A 153 15.57 -17.77 3.30
N ALA A 154 15.97 -16.50 3.47
CA ALA A 154 16.42 -15.98 4.75
C ALA A 154 15.32 -16.05 5.83
N LYS A 155 14.06 -15.81 5.45
CA LYS A 155 12.89 -15.95 6.36
C LYS A 155 12.57 -17.41 6.68
N LYS A 156 12.78 -18.32 5.72
CA LYS A 156 12.38 -19.72 5.83
C LYS A 156 13.38 -20.56 6.62
N TYR A 157 14.68 -20.27 6.52
CA TYR A 157 15.74 -21.09 7.08
C TYR A 157 16.62 -20.29 8.06
N ALA A 158 16.54 -20.64 9.34
CA ALA A 158 17.27 -19.97 10.41
C ALA A 158 18.81 -19.94 10.19
N GLY A 159 19.38 -20.93 9.48
CA GLY A 159 20.81 -21.00 9.15
C GLY A 159 21.33 -19.82 8.32
N TYR A 160 20.47 -19.04 7.71
CA TYR A 160 20.88 -17.81 7.01
C TYR A 160 21.10 -16.62 7.96
N ASN A 161 20.74 -16.74 9.24
CA ASN A 161 20.92 -15.67 10.21
C ASN A 161 20.38 -14.32 9.70
N HIS A 162 19.10 -14.32 9.24
CA HIS A 162 18.38 -13.16 8.68
C HIS A 162 18.95 -12.54 7.40
N CYS A 163 20.04 -13.06 6.85
CA CYS A 163 20.64 -12.57 5.61
C CYS A 163 21.02 -13.72 4.66
N CYS A 164 20.42 -13.77 3.48
CA CYS A 164 20.76 -14.72 2.42
C CYS A 164 21.36 -13.99 1.22
N VAL A 165 22.48 -14.52 0.70
CA VAL A 165 23.17 -13.99 -0.48
C VAL A 165 23.12 -15.01 -1.60
N ILE A 166 22.59 -14.63 -2.77
CA ILE A 166 22.65 -15.40 -4.02
C ILE A 166 23.70 -14.72 -4.92
N ASP A 167 24.93 -15.21 -4.86
CA ASP A 167 26.12 -14.60 -5.48
C ASP A 167 26.68 -15.38 -6.66
N THR A 168 26.29 -16.66 -6.80
CA THR A 168 26.79 -17.54 -7.87
C THR A 168 25.62 -18.12 -8.67
N ASP A 169 25.92 -18.55 -9.91
CA ASP A 169 24.93 -19.24 -10.75
C ASP A 169 24.45 -20.54 -10.12
N ASP A 170 25.32 -21.31 -9.45
CA ASP A 170 24.91 -22.51 -8.74
C ASP A 170 23.89 -22.22 -7.64
N ARG A 171 24.12 -21.19 -6.83
CA ARG A 171 23.17 -20.76 -5.80
C ARG A 171 21.87 -20.26 -6.43
N ARG A 172 21.95 -19.50 -7.52
CA ARG A 172 20.81 -19.01 -8.28
C ARG A 172 19.93 -20.17 -8.80
N LEU A 173 20.55 -21.16 -9.46
CA LEU A 173 19.83 -22.30 -10.02
C LEU A 173 19.20 -23.18 -8.92
N LYS A 174 19.94 -23.45 -7.83
CA LYS A 174 19.41 -24.17 -6.67
C LYS A 174 18.23 -23.42 -6.02
N ALA A 175 18.35 -22.12 -5.81
CA ALA A 175 17.29 -21.30 -5.27
C ALA A 175 16.06 -21.31 -6.19
N ALA A 176 16.24 -21.12 -7.50
CA ALA A 176 15.17 -21.11 -8.48
C ALA A 176 14.42 -22.46 -8.54
N ALA A 177 15.12 -23.59 -8.41
CA ALA A 177 14.51 -24.92 -8.41
C ALA A 177 13.63 -25.18 -7.18
N LEU A 178 13.91 -24.53 -6.06
CA LEU A 178 13.14 -24.63 -4.81
C LEU A 178 12.05 -23.57 -4.67
N TYR A 179 12.00 -22.58 -5.57
CA TYR A 179 11.12 -21.43 -5.44
C TYR A 179 9.86 -21.58 -6.29
N PRO A 180 8.65 -21.66 -5.68
CA PRO A 180 7.41 -21.81 -6.42
C PRO A 180 7.16 -20.67 -7.38
N ILE A 181 6.68 -20.95 -8.58
CA ILE A 181 6.41 -19.95 -9.63
C ILE A 181 5.42 -18.87 -9.18
N GLY A 182 4.42 -19.26 -8.38
CA GLY A 182 3.40 -18.34 -7.87
C GLY A 182 3.91 -17.33 -6.84
N GLU A 183 5.11 -17.54 -6.27
CA GLU A 183 5.75 -16.63 -5.32
C GLU A 183 6.77 -15.71 -5.97
N VAL A 184 7.06 -15.91 -7.26
CA VAL A 184 8.03 -15.08 -7.99
C VAL A 184 7.50 -13.65 -8.14
N TRP A 185 8.34 -12.69 -7.75
CA TRP A 185 7.99 -11.27 -7.87
C TRP A 185 7.69 -10.89 -9.33
N GLY A 186 6.53 -10.25 -9.55
CA GLY A 186 6.03 -9.96 -10.91
C GLY A 186 5.10 -11.05 -11.49
N ILE A 187 5.03 -12.24 -10.88
CA ILE A 187 4.11 -13.30 -11.28
C ILE A 187 2.89 -13.30 -10.35
N GLY A 188 1.81 -12.66 -10.79
CA GLY A 188 0.55 -12.67 -10.04
C GLY A 188 -0.28 -13.96 -10.30
N ARG A 189 -1.35 -14.17 -9.51
CA ARG A 189 -2.18 -15.39 -9.56
C ARG A 189 -2.58 -15.84 -10.97
N ARG A 190 -2.94 -14.90 -11.86
CA ARG A 190 -3.35 -15.23 -13.25
C ARG A 190 -2.18 -15.76 -14.07
N TYR A 191 -0.99 -15.17 -13.92
CA TYR A 191 0.20 -15.63 -14.60
C TYR A 191 0.70 -16.93 -14.02
N ALA A 192 0.66 -17.12 -12.70
CA ALA A 192 1.01 -18.38 -12.04
C ALA A 192 0.13 -19.53 -12.57
N ALA A 193 -1.18 -19.40 -12.52
CA ALA A 193 -2.11 -20.42 -13.03
C ALA A 193 -1.86 -20.74 -14.52
N ARG A 194 -1.53 -19.73 -15.34
CA ARG A 194 -1.20 -19.92 -16.75
C ARG A 194 0.14 -20.64 -16.93
N LEU A 195 1.17 -20.31 -16.14
CA LEU A 195 2.47 -21.00 -16.17
C LEU A 195 2.31 -22.46 -15.73
N GLU A 196 1.56 -22.70 -14.65
CA GLU A 196 1.27 -24.03 -14.14
C GLU A 196 0.53 -24.89 -15.19
N SER A 197 -0.35 -24.32 -16.01
CA SER A 197 -1.00 -25.03 -17.12
C SER A 197 -0.04 -25.46 -18.24
N TYR A 198 1.15 -24.85 -18.32
CA TYR A 198 2.26 -25.28 -19.19
C TYR A 198 3.23 -26.25 -18.49
N GLY A 199 2.92 -26.69 -17.26
CA GLY A 199 3.80 -27.57 -16.46
C GLY A 199 4.93 -26.84 -15.73
N ILE A 200 4.96 -25.51 -15.76
CA ILE A 200 6.00 -24.67 -15.14
C ILE A 200 5.59 -24.44 -13.68
N ARG A 201 6.29 -25.06 -12.74
CA ARG A 201 5.97 -25.02 -11.31
C ARG A 201 6.95 -24.23 -10.48
N THR A 202 8.19 -24.08 -10.96
CA THR A 202 9.28 -23.42 -10.25
C THR A 202 9.82 -22.23 -11.03
N ALA A 203 10.52 -21.35 -10.35
CA ALA A 203 11.25 -20.25 -10.99
C ALA A 203 12.31 -20.77 -11.98
N TYR A 204 12.91 -21.96 -11.71
CA TYR A 204 13.85 -22.62 -12.59
C TYR A 204 13.19 -23.04 -13.91
N ASP A 205 12.05 -23.72 -13.84
CA ASP A 205 11.30 -24.13 -15.04
C ASP A 205 11.02 -22.93 -15.92
N PHE A 206 10.58 -21.82 -15.33
CA PHE A 206 10.31 -20.60 -16.07
C PHE A 206 11.56 -19.95 -16.65
N ALA A 207 12.64 -19.85 -15.89
CA ALA A 207 13.91 -19.28 -16.34
C ALA A 207 14.56 -20.07 -17.48
N ALA A 208 14.32 -21.38 -17.57
CA ALA A 208 14.84 -22.26 -18.62
C ALA A 208 14.18 -22.04 -20.01
N HIS A 209 13.03 -21.37 -20.08
CA HIS A 209 12.41 -21.05 -21.36
C HIS A 209 13.16 -19.95 -22.11
N SER A 210 13.01 -19.93 -23.44
CA SER A 210 13.60 -18.88 -24.26
C SER A 210 12.86 -17.55 -24.10
N ARG A 211 13.59 -16.44 -24.23
CA ARG A 211 13.02 -15.09 -24.21
C ARG A 211 11.90 -14.91 -25.26
N SER A 212 12.09 -15.48 -26.45
CA SER A 212 11.10 -15.44 -27.53
C SER A 212 9.80 -16.12 -27.15
N TRP A 213 9.86 -17.27 -26.47
CA TRP A 213 8.68 -17.96 -25.97
C TRP A 213 7.95 -17.13 -24.92
N VAL A 214 8.67 -16.56 -23.93
CA VAL A 214 8.06 -15.71 -22.89
C VAL A 214 7.33 -14.52 -23.52
N ARG A 215 7.98 -13.84 -24.46
CA ARG A 215 7.42 -12.67 -25.15
C ARG A 215 6.18 -13.01 -25.98
N ALA A 216 6.22 -14.11 -26.73
CA ALA A 216 5.10 -14.58 -27.55
C ALA A 216 3.90 -15.01 -26.68
N THR A 217 4.19 -15.68 -25.54
CA THR A 217 3.16 -16.25 -24.67
C THR A 217 2.47 -15.17 -23.83
N PHE A 218 3.20 -14.25 -23.21
CA PHE A 218 2.63 -13.31 -22.24
C PHE A 218 2.35 -11.91 -22.80
N LYS A 219 3.03 -11.52 -23.87
CA LYS A 219 2.85 -10.21 -24.55
C LYS A 219 2.92 -9.00 -23.59
N THR A 220 3.71 -9.11 -22.54
CA THR A 220 3.92 -8.04 -21.53
C THR A 220 5.38 -7.94 -21.11
N VAL A 221 5.88 -6.73 -21.07
CA VAL A 221 7.25 -6.41 -20.64
C VAL A 221 7.51 -6.78 -19.18
N VAL A 222 6.47 -6.80 -18.33
CA VAL A 222 6.63 -7.12 -16.89
C VAL A 222 7.10 -8.57 -16.72
N VAL A 223 6.42 -9.53 -17.35
CA VAL A 223 6.79 -10.96 -17.26
C VAL A 223 8.13 -11.23 -17.94
N GLU A 224 8.43 -10.54 -19.06
CA GLU A 224 9.72 -10.63 -19.74
C GLU A 224 10.87 -10.12 -18.84
N ARG A 225 10.69 -9.00 -18.15
CA ARG A 225 11.66 -8.48 -17.17
C ARG A 225 11.88 -9.44 -16.01
N THR A 226 10.78 -9.98 -15.43
CA THR A 226 10.90 -11.00 -14.37
C THR A 226 11.70 -12.21 -14.82
N TRP A 227 11.48 -12.69 -16.04
CA TRP A 227 12.27 -13.76 -16.64
C TRP A 227 13.75 -13.38 -16.76
N ALA A 228 14.05 -12.19 -17.29
CA ALA A 228 15.43 -11.71 -17.47
C ALA A 228 16.15 -11.56 -16.12
N GLU A 229 15.47 -11.04 -15.10
CA GLU A 229 16.02 -10.91 -13.75
C GLU A 229 16.29 -12.27 -13.09
N LEU A 230 15.45 -13.28 -13.27
CA LEU A 230 15.70 -14.64 -12.82
C LEU A 230 16.94 -15.26 -13.50
N ASN A 231 17.26 -14.82 -14.71
CA ASN A 231 18.47 -15.19 -15.46
C ASN A 231 19.69 -14.27 -15.15
N GLY A 232 19.61 -13.45 -14.11
CA GLY A 232 20.73 -12.60 -13.66
C GLY A 232 20.89 -11.28 -14.41
N THR A 233 19.95 -10.90 -15.28
CA THR A 233 20.00 -9.63 -16.02
C THR A 233 19.21 -8.54 -15.30
N ASP A 234 19.90 -7.56 -14.73
CA ASP A 234 19.29 -6.37 -14.09
C ASP A 234 18.56 -5.52 -15.14
N CYS A 235 17.25 -5.46 -15.08
CA CYS A 235 16.42 -4.75 -16.04
C CYS A 235 15.15 -4.09 -15.47
N VAL A 236 14.86 -4.29 -14.19
CA VAL A 236 13.80 -3.55 -13.51
C VAL A 236 14.35 -2.20 -13.05
N PRO A 237 13.80 -1.06 -13.52
CA PRO A 237 14.32 0.25 -13.18
C PRO A 237 14.36 0.51 -11.67
N ASP A 238 15.32 1.34 -11.23
CA ASP A 238 15.35 1.92 -9.89
C ASP A 238 14.35 3.09 -9.88
N ASP A 239 13.06 2.78 -9.91
CA ASP A 239 12.03 3.82 -10.01
C ASP A 239 11.97 4.64 -8.72
N LEU A 240 12.37 5.90 -8.82
CA LEU A 240 11.86 6.94 -7.95
C LEU A 240 10.33 6.96 -8.11
N PRO A 241 9.55 7.13 -7.03
CA PRO A 241 8.09 7.13 -7.14
C PRO A 241 7.66 8.22 -8.13
N ALA A 242 7.32 7.79 -9.34
CA ALA A 242 6.81 8.68 -10.36
C ALA A 242 5.51 9.34 -9.87
N LYS A 243 5.26 10.56 -10.31
CA LYS A 243 3.98 11.24 -10.04
C LYS A 243 2.83 10.33 -10.46
N LYS A 244 1.84 10.20 -9.60
CA LYS A 244 0.68 9.32 -9.85
C LYS A 244 -0.08 9.82 -11.09
N LYS A 245 -0.37 8.92 -12.00
CA LYS A 245 -1.18 9.18 -13.22
C LYS A 245 -2.69 9.23 -12.94
N SER A 246 -3.11 8.70 -11.80
CA SER A 246 -4.47 8.79 -11.28
C SER A 246 -4.44 8.84 -9.75
N ILE A 247 -5.43 9.48 -9.14
CA ILE A 247 -5.57 9.58 -7.68
C ILE A 247 -6.96 9.09 -7.31
N CYS A 248 -7.01 8.09 -6.44
CA CYS A 248 -8.27 7.55 -5.96
C CYS A 248 -8.38 7.67 -4.43
N THR A 249 -9.58 7.98 -3.96
CA THR A 249 -9.97 7.83 -2.56
C THR A 249 -11.30 7.10 -2.51
N SER A 250 -11.33 5.96 -1.83
CA SER A 250 -12.55 5.17 -1.66
C SER A 250 -12.57 4.53 -0.28
N ARG A 251 -13.76 4.23 0.22
CA ARG A 251 -13.93 3.49 1.48
C ARG A 251 -15.11 2.54 1.39
N SER A 252 -14.99 1.39 2.06
CA SER A 252 -16.13 0.57 2.45
C SER A 252 -16.72 1.15 3.71
N PHE A 253 -18.05 1.25 3.77
CA PHE A 253 -18.76 1.78 4.93
C PHE A 253 -18.81 0.73 6.05
N SER A 254 -18.85 1.14 7.31
CA SER A 254 -19.01 0.23 8.46
C SER A 254 -20.36 -0.49 8.42
N GLY A 255 -21.45 0.25 8.06
CA GLY A 255 -22.77 -0.26 7.71
C GLY A 255 -23.01 -0.27 6.21
N MET A 256 -24.26 -0.07 5.81
CA MET A 256 -24.68 0.21 4.44
C MET A 256 -25.33 1.60 4.40
N VAL A 257 -25.12 2.30 3.30
CA VAL A 257 -25.70 3.64 3.06
C VAL A 257 -26.78 3.48 2.01
N CYS A 258 -27.99 4.00 2.29
CA CYS A 258 -29.13 3.91 1.38
C CYS A 258 -29.58 5.28 0.88
N ASP A 259 -29.37 6.31 1.68
CA ASP A 259 -29.81 7.65 1.36
C ASP A 259 -28.78 8.46 0.57
N PHE A 260 -29.28 9.32 -0.34
CA PHE A 260 -28.46 10.13 -1.22
C PHE A 260 -27.58 11.14 -0.47
N ASP A 261 -28.10 11.78 0.57
CA ASP A 261 -27.40 12.87 1.23
C ASP A 261 -26.18 12.37 2.02
N THR A 262 -26.32 11.24 2.72
CA THR A 262 -25.19 10.57 3.38
C THR A 262 -24.17 10.11 2.36
N LEU A 263 -24.61 9.49 1.25
CA LEU A 263 -23.69 9.03 0.19
C LEU A 263 -22.97 10.20 -0.48
N ARG A 264 -23.68 11.30 -0.75
CA ARG A 264 -23.14 12.56 -1.27
C ARG A 264 -22.06 13.12 -0.35
N THR A 265 -22.32 13.14 0.96
CA THR A 265 -21.36 13.62 1.95
C THR A 265 -20.07 12.79 1.94
N HIS A 266 -20.19 11.47 1.84
CA HIS A 266 -19.01 10.60 1.68
C HIS A 266 -18.24 10.92 0.40
N VAL A 267 -18.94 11.04 -0.75
CA VAL A 267 -18.31 11.33 -2.04
C VAL A 267 -17.65 12.72 -2.04
N ALA A 268 -18.28 13.74 -1.42
CA ALA A 268 -17.67 15.07 -1.27
C ALA A 268 -16.36 15.02 -0.47
N ASN A 269 -16.33 14.25 0.62
CA ASN A 269 -15.11 14.03 1.39
C ASN A 269 -14.02 13.29 0.60
N PHE A 270 -14.37 12.26 -0.17
CA PHE A 270 -13.43 11.57 -1.04
C PHE A 270 -12.86 12.50 -2.13
N ALA A 271 -13.72 13.32 -2.73
CA ALA A 271 -13.34 14.31 -3.74
C ALA A 271 -12.36 15.35 -3.18
N ALA A 272 -12.66 15.91 -2.02
CA ALA A 272 -11.78 16.87 -1.34
C ALA A 272 -10.41 16.26 -1.02
N ARG A 273 -10.37 15.02 -0.52
CA ARG A 273 -9.10 14.29 -0.28
C ARG A 273 -8.34 13.98 -1.56
N CYS A 274 -9.02 13.73 -2.67
CA CYS A 274 -8.36 13.57 -3.96
C CYS A 274 -7.75 14.90 -4.45
N ALA A 275 -8.47 16.02 -4.32
CA ALA A 275 -7.98 17.35 -4.67
C ALA A 275 -6.75 17.76 -3.84
N GLU A 276 -6.77 17.52 -2.51
CA GLU A 276 -5.62 17.72 -1.63
C GLU A 276 -4.38 16.93 -2.09
N LYS A 277 -4.57 15.65 -2.46
CA LYS A 277 -3.46 14.81 -2.97
C LYS A 277 -2.90 15.32 -4.30
N LEU A 278 -3.76 15.84 -5.21
CA LEU A 278 -3.32 16.49 -6.45
C LEU A 278 -2.44 17.69 -6.14
N ARG A 279 -2.88 18.59 -5.24
CA ARG A 279 -2.11 19.78 -4.86
C ARG A 279 -0.78 19.42 -4.21
N LYS A 280 -0.73 18.41 -3.33
CA LYS A 280 0.53 17.88 -2.76
C LYS A 280 1.49 17.36 -3.83
N GLN A 281 0.97 16.85 -4.95
CA GLN A 281 1.76 16.36 -6.09
C GLN A 281 2.07 17.50 -7.10
N GLN A 282 1.55 18.72 -6.89
CA GLN A 282 1.63 19.84 -7.83
C GLN A 282 1.05 19.47 -9.21
N SER A 283 -0.13 18.91 -9.23
CA SER A 283 -0.82 18.40 -10.41
C SER A 283 -2.28 18.81 -10.41
N ALA A 284 -2.89 18.81 -11.60
CA ALA A 284 -4.31 19.00 -11.85
C ALA A 284 -4.87 17.78 -12.59
N ALA A 285 -6.18 17.54 -12.50
CA ALA A 285 -6.86 16.46 -13.22
C ALA A 285 -7.90 17.02 -14.18
N SER A 286 -8.07 16.38 -15.32
CA SER A 286 -9.09 16.73 -16.32
C SER A 286 -10.36 15.88 -16.22
N ILE A 287 -10.32 14.74 -15.51
CA ILE A 287 -11.44 13.80 -15.43
C ILE A 287 -11.71 13.46 -13.96
N VAL A 288 -12.98 13.56 -13.57
CA VAL A 288 -13.48 13.15 -12.25
C VAL A 288 -14.42 11.97 -12.41
N GLY A 289 -14.03 10.80 -11.91
CA GLY A 289 -14.86 9.59 -11.88
C GLY A 289 -15.43 9.34 -10.48
N VAL A 290 -16.64 8.82 -10.43
CA VAL A 290 -17.28 8.35 -9.18
C VAL A 290 -17.81 6.95 -9.39
N PHE A 291 -17.54 6.07 -8.45
CA PHE A 291 -18.10 4.72 -8.45
C PHE A 291 -18.76 4.40 -7.13
N VAL A 292 -19.75 3.52 -7.20
CA VAL A 292 -20.51 2.98 -6.07
C VAL A 292 -20.68 1.47 -6.23
N GLU A 293 -20.65 0.73 -5.11
CA GLU A 293 -20.78 -0.72 -5.09
C GLU A 293 -21.70 -1.16 -3.92
N SER A 294 -22.58 -2.12 -4.19
CA SER A 294 -23.28 -2.89 -3.15
C SER A 294 -22.33 -3.92 -2.50
N ASN A 295 -22.83 -4.65 -1.50
CA ASN A 295 -22.03 -5.69 -0.86
C ASN A 295 -22.09 -7.02 -1.64
N ARG A 296 -21.05 -7.30 -2.43
CA ARG A 296 -20.93 -8.53 -3.22
C ARG A 296 -20.98 -9.85 -2.40
N PHE A 297 -20.78 -9.76 -1.08
CA PHE A 297 -20.83 -10.91 -0.18
C PHE A 297 -22.20 -11.12 0.47
N ARG A 298 -23.20 -10.32 0.09
CA ARG A 298 -24.60 -10.40 0.53
C ARG A 298 -25.48 -10.66 -0.70
N PRO A 299 -25.57 -11.95 -1.12
CA PRO A 299 -26.38 -12.33 -2.31
C PRO A 299 -27.87 -12.13 -2.10
N ASP A 300 -28.32 -11.93 -0.85
CA ASP A 300 -29.67 -11.58 -0.45
C ASP A 300 -30.05 -10.12 -0.76
N LEU A 301 -29.08 -9.27 -1.14
CA LEU A 301 -29.30 -7.89 -1.50
C LEU A 301 -29.13 -7.67 -3.00
N THR A 302 -29.85 -6.67 -3.53
CA THR A 302 -29.70 -6.25 -4.93
C THR A 302 -28.23 -5.89 -5.23
N GLN A 303 -27.65 -6.59 -6.21
CA GLN A 303 -26.27 -6.36 -6.62
C GLN A 303 -26.19 -5.18 -7.58
N TYR A 304 -25.35 -4.22 -7.24
CA TYR A 304 -25.13 -3.02 -8.05
C TYR A 304 -23.68 -2.58 -7.98
N CYS A 305 -23.09 -2.34 -9.14
CA CYS A 305 -21.76 -1.78 -9.29
C CYS A 305 -21.78 -0.86 -10.51
N ASN A 306 -21.55 0.42 -10.31
CA ASN A 306 -21.56 1.39 -11.40
C ASN A 306 -20.51 2.47 -11.19
N MET A 307 -20.04 3.02 -12.32
CA MET A 307 -19.08 4.11 -12.37
C MET A 307 -19.47 5.07 -13.49
N THR A 308 -19.32 6.37 -13.26
CA THR A 308 -19.46 7.40 -14.29
C THR A 308 -18.37 8.46 -14.13
N GLU A 309 -18.11 9.18 -15.21
CA GLU A 309 -17.07 10.19 -15.31
C GLU A 309 -17.63 11.52 -15.82
N ALA A 310 -16.97 12.61 -15.44
CA ALA A 310 -17.18 13.95 -15.96
C ALA A 310 -15.84 14.57 -16.35
N ASN A 311 -15.78 15.16 -17.54
CA ASN A 311 -14.65 15.98 -17.96
C ASN A 311 -14.77 17.37 -17.35
N LEU A 312 -13.67 17.92 -16.88
CA LEU A 312 -13.54 19.32 -16.51
C LEU A 312 -13.13 20.12 -17.77
N SER A 313 -13.73 21.28 -17.99
CA SER A 313 -13.38 22.15 -19.12
C SER A 313 -11.91 22.54 -19.11
N THR A 314 -11.36 22.75 -17.92
CA THR A 314 -9.93 22.98 -17.69
C THR A 314 -9.46 22.05 -16.58
N PRO A 315 -8.28 21.42 -16.69
CA PRO A 315 -7.72 20.61 -15.61
C PRO A 315 -7.65 21.41 -14.31
N SER A 316 -8.20 20.89 -13.23
CA SER A 316 -8.31 21.58 -11.95
C SER A 316 -7.79 20.72 -10.79
N SER A 317 -7.25 21.37 -9.77
CA SER A 317 -6.98 20.81 -8.44
C SER A 317 -7.84 21.46 -7.36
N SER A 318 -8.79 22.32 -7.76
CA SER A 318 -9.70 22.99 -6.84
C SER A 318 -10.66 22.00 -6.18
N THR A 319 -10.73 22.07 -4.86
CA THR A 319 -11.64 21.24 -4.07
C THR A 319 -13.09 21.46 -4.49
N ILE A 320 -13.48 22.71 -4.79
CA ILE A 320 -14.84 23.08 -5.18
C ILE A 320 -15.21 22.44 -6.53
N ASP A 321 -14.33 22.54 -7.53
CA ASP A 321 -14.58 22.00 -8.87
C ASP A 321 -14.71 20.48 -8.84
N VAL A 322 -13.77 19.82 -8.12
CA VAL A 322 -13.75 18.36 -8.01
C VAL A 322 -14.98 17.85 -7.26
N VAL A 323 -15.38 18.49 -6.15
CA VAL A 323 -16.57 18.11 -5.38
C VAL A 323 -17.85 18.33 -6.19
N LYS A 324 -17.96 19.44 -6.93
CA LYS A 324 -19.10 19.74 -7.81
C LYS A 324 -19.25 18.67 -8.90
N ALA A 325 -18.17 18.36 -9.60
CA ALA A 325 -18.16 17.33 -10.64
C ALA A 325 -18.46 15.93 -10.07
N ALA A 326 -17.87 15.58 -8.92
CA ALA A 326 -18.13 14.30 -8.27
C ALA A 326 -19.61 14.17 -7.81
N THR A 327 -20.21 15.24 -7.29
CA THR A 327 -21.64 15.24 -6.91
C THR A 327 -22.54 15.07 -8.14
N ALA A 328 -22.21 15.70 -9.25
CA ALA A 328 -22.95 15.53 -10.51
C ALA A 328 -22.84 14.09 -11.05
N CYS A 329 -21.65 13.50 -10.97
CA CYS A 329 -21.43 12.08 -11.30
C CYS A 329 -22.28 11.16 -10.41
N LEU A 330 -22.26 11.38 -9.08
CA LEU A 330 -23.04 10.55 -8.16
C LEU A 330 -24.53 10.55 -8.50
N ARG A 331 -25.12 11.72 -8.82
CA ARG A 331 -26.55 11.82 -9.19
C ARG A 331 -26.93 10.94 -10.37
N ARG A 332 -26.01 10.69 -11.32
CA ARG A 332 -26.29 9.87 -12.50
C ARG A 332 -26.33 8.36 -12.19
N ILE A 333 -25.64 7.92 -11.13
CA ILE A 333 -25.51 6.49 -10.79
C ILE A 333 -26.19 6.11 -9.48
N TYR A 334 -26.75 7.06 -8.75
CA TYR A 334 -27.50 6.80 -7.53
C TYR A 334 -28.83 6.12 -7.85
N ARG A 335 -29.21 5.15 -7.03
CA ARG A 335 -30.52 4.47 -7.02
C ARG A 335 -31.01 4.33 -5.59
N GLU A 336 -32.26 4.59 -5.33
CA GLU A 336 -32.87 4.56 -3.99
C GLU A 336 -33.01 3.15 -3.42
N ASP A 337 -33.13 2.13 -4.31
CA ASP A 337 -33.34 0.73 -3.95
C ASP A 337 -32.03 -0.02 -3.59
N ILE A 338 -30.88 0.66 -3.63
CA ILE A 338 -29.56 0.03 -3.43
C ILE A 338 -29.00 0.31 -2.05
N HIS A 339 -28.50 -0.75 -1.43
CA HIS A 339 -27.73 -0.71 -0.19
C HIS A 339 -26.23 -0.63 -0.52
N TYR A 340 -25.69 0.59 -0.52
CA TYR A 340 -24.29 0.84 -0.88
C TYR A 340 -23.34 0.41 0.23
N LYS A 341 -22.36 -0.41 -0.12
CA LYS A 341 -21.29 -0.85 0.78
C LYS A 341 -20.01 -0.09 0.59
N ARG A 342 -19.76 0.41 -0.62
CA ARG A 342 -18.55 1.14 -0.97
C ARG A 342 -18.84 2.25 -1.97
N ALA A 343 -18.11 3.35 -1.82
CA ALA A 343 -18.04 4.41 -2.81
C ALA A 343 -16.61 4.94 -2.94
N GLY A 344 -16.33 5.61 -4.05
CA GLY A 344 -15.05 6.26 -4.26
C GLY A 344 -15.06 7.29 -5.36
N VAL A 345 -14.05 8.15 -5.30
CA VAL A 345 -13.74 9.16 -6.32
C VAL A 345 -12.37 8.84 -6.90
N VAL A 346 -12.24 8.90 -8.21
CA VAL A 346 -10.99 8.75 -8.94
C VAL A 346 -10.77 9.96 -9.83
N LEU A 347 -9.58 10.55 -9.75
CA LEU A 347 -9.15 11.64 -10.62
C LEU A 347 -8.18 11.07 -11.66
N MET A 348 -8.41 11.37 -12.92
CA MET A 348 -7.67 10.87 -14.07
C MET A 348 -7.29 12.03 -15.01
N GLY A 349 -6.49 11.73 -16.05
CA GLY A 349 -5.95 12.77 -16.90
C GLY A 349 -5.08 13.76 -16.11
N VAL A 350 -4.22 13.23 -15.23
CA VAL A 350 -3.38 14.02 -14.31
C VAL A 350 -2.22 14.65 -15.09
N VAL A 351 -2.13 15.97 -15.03
CA VAL A 351 -1.07 16.78 -15.63
C VAL A 351 -0.37 17.65 -14.57
N PRO A 352 0.91 18.04 -14.78
CA PRO A 352 1.56 19.02 -13.91
C PRO A 352 0.80 20.37 -13.93
N ASN A 353 0.74 21.08 -12.79
CA ASN A 353 0.09 22.40 -12.73
C ASN A 353 0.65 23.40 -13.75
N ALA A 354 1.96 23.31 -14.04
CA ALA A 354 2.61 24.16 -15.03
C ALA A 354 2.21 23.84 -16.49
N ALA A 355 1.57 22.69 -16.73
CA ALA A 355 1.14 22.24 -18.06
C ALA A 355 -0.39 22.25 -18.22
N VAL A 356 -1.11 23.00 -17.38
CA VAL A 356 -2.55 23.17 -17.52
C VAL A 356 -2.84 24.01 -18.77
N GLN A 357 -3.50 23.37 -19.74
CA GLN A 357 -3.97 24.05 -20.93
C GLN A 357 -5.34 24.67 -20.64
N ALA A 358 -5.39 25.97 -20.73
CA ALA A 358 -6.63 26.74 -20.58
C ALA A 358 -7.49 26.65 -21.84
N ASP A 359 -8.80 26.66 -21.65
CA ASP A 359 -9.75 26.87 -22.75
C ASP A 359 -9.76 28.36 -23.12
N LEU A 360 -9.60 28.66 -24.41
CA LEU A 360 -9.50 30.01 -24.92
C LEU A 360 -10.79 30.86 -24.66
N PHE A 361 -11.93 30.23 -24.57
CA PHE A 361 -13.23 30.92 -24.53
C PHE A 361 -13.86 31.02 -23.15
N THR A 362 -13.55 30.09 -22.24
CA THR A 362 -14.24 29.96 -20.95
C THR A 362 -13.31 30.07 -19.75
N PHE A 363 -11.98 30.16 -19.97
CA PHE A 363 -11.01 30.19 -18.89
C PHE A 363 -10.87 31.57 -18.29
N ASP A 364 -11.27 31.70 -17.05
CA ASP A 364 -11.11 32.89 -16.22
C ASP A 364 -9.83 32.76 -15.37
N VAL A 365 -8.79 33.47 -15.76
CA VAL A 365 -7.45 33.44 -15.12
C VAL A 365 -7.52 33.93 -13.68
N GLU A 366 -8.26 35.03 -13.41
CA GLU A 366 -8.36 35.61 -12.07
C GLU A 366 -9.08 34.66 -11.12
N LYS A 367 -10.19 34.11 -11.56
CA LYS A 367 -10.94 33.10 -10.80
C LYS A 367 -10.09 31.86 -10.52
N TYR A 368 -9.35 31.35 -11.51
CA TYR A 368 -8.48 30.20 -11.34
C TYR A 368 -7.38 30.46 -10.29
N GLN A 369 -6.71 31.62 -10.37
CA GLN A 369 -5.69 32.02 -9.41
C GLN A 369 -6.28 32.22 -8.00
N HIS A 370 -7.43 32.84 -7.89
CA HIS A 370 -8.13 33.02 -6.61
C HIS A 370 -8.49 31.66 -5.97
N MET A 371 -9.00 30.73 -6.74
CA MET A 371 -9.30 29.39 -6.26
C MET A 371 -8.06 28.63 -5.77
N MET A 372 -6.93 28.74 -6.48
CA MET A 372 -5.66 28.14 -6.03
C MET A 372 -5.17 28.75 -4.71
N GLN A 373 -5.30 30.07 -4.54
CA GLN A 373 -4.94 30.75 -3.28
C GLN A 373 -5.84 30.30 -2.12
N LEU A 374 -7.15 30.20 -2.37
CA LEU A 374 -8.13 29.74 -1.39
C LEU A 374 -7.81 28.31 -0.93
N ASP A 375 -7.64 27.38 -1.88
CA ASP A 375 -7.29 25.98 -1.56
C ASP A 375 -5.97 25.89 -0.78
N SER A 376 -4.96 26.70 -1.15
CA SER A 376 -3.67 26.76 -0.43
C SER A 376 -3.83 27.26 1.00
N ALA A 377 -4.70 28.27 1.22
CA ALA A 377 -4.99 28.78 2.55
C ALA A 377 -5.70 27.72 3.41
N VAL A 378 -6.70 27.05 2.85
CA VAL A 378 -7.44 25.95 3.52
C VAL A 378 -6.50 24.79 3.86
N ASP A 379 -5.64 24.36 2.91
CA ASP A 379 -4.66 23.30 3.14
C ASP A 379 -3.68 23.66 4.28
N ARG A 380 -3.25 24.93 4.36
CA ARG A 380 -2.37 25.41 5.42
C ARG A 380 -3.05 25.38 6.79
N ILE A 381 -4.28 25.86 6.89
CA ILE A 381 -5.07 25.82 8.14
C ILE A 381 -5.24 24.36 8.57
N ASN A 382 -5.72 23.51 7.68
CA ASN A 382 -5.96 22.09 7.98
C ASN A 382 -4.68 21.33 8.34
N LYS A 383 -3.51 21.80 7.91
CA LYS A 383 -2.22 21.21 8.28
C LYS A 383 -1.78 21.62 9.69
N VAL A 384 -2.03 22.86 10.10
CA VAL A 384 -1.57 23.44 11.37
C VAL A 384 -2.56 23.15 12.51
N ASP A 385 -3.84 23.43 12.26
CA ASP A 385 -4.89 23.39 13.29
C ASP A 385 -5.63 22.04 13.34
N GLY A 386 -5.23 21.09 12.50
CA GLY A 386 -5.79 19.75 12.41
C GLY A 386 -6.63 19.52 11.16
N THR A 387 -6.64 18.27 10.71
CA THR A 387 -7.39 17.87 9.53
C THR A 387 -8.88 18.17 9.71
N GLU A 388 -9.52 18.74 8.67
CA GLU A 388 -10.95 19.07 8.66
C GLU A 388 -11.35 20.24 9.57
N THR A 389 -10.42 21.16 9.86
CA THR A 389 -10.75 22.42 10.54
C THR A 389 -11.60 23.32 9.63
N VAL A 390 -11.21 23.42 8.35
CA VAL A 390 -12.00 24.09 7.31
C VAL A 390 -12.43 23.08 6.27
N ILE A 391 -13.73 22.94 6.04
CA ILE A 391 -14.34 22.04 5.06
C ILE A 391 -15.44 22.75 4.27
N LEU A 392 -15.81 22.21 3.11
CA LEU A 392 -17.01 22.64 2.40
C LEU A 392 -18.26 22.13 3.12
N SER A 393 -19.35 22.89 3.11
CA SER A 393 -20.62 22.48 3.73
C SER A 393 -21.12 21.11 3.24
N SER A 394 -20.86 20.76 1.99
CA SER A 394 -21.18 19.45 1.41
C SER A 394 -20.41 18.27 2.02
N GLN A 395 -19.34 18.52 2.77
CA GLN A 395 -18.52 17.51 3.46
C GLN A 395 -19.02 17.25 4.89
N GLN A 396 -19.88 18.10 5.42
CA GLN A 396 -20.34 18.01 6.81
C GLN A 396 -21.38 16.91 6.95
N TYR A 397 -21.16 15.96 7.87
CA TYR A 397 -22.15 14.96 8.24
C TYR A 397 -23.27 15.58 9.08
N PRO A 398 -24.53 15.13 8.91
CA PRO A 398 -25.68 15.69 9.65
C PRO A 398 -25.54 15.63 11.17
N ASN A 399 -24.76 14.69 11.69
CA ASN A 399 -24.53 14.48 13.12
C ASN A 399 -23.24 15.15 13.65
N GLY A 400 -22.62 16.03 12.87
CA GLY A 400 -21.36 16.72 13.24
C GLY A 400 -20.13 15.84 13.29
N ARG A 401 -20.20 14.56 12.89
CA ARG A 401 -19.06 13.67 12.83
C ARG A 401 -18.02 14.16 11.83
N LYS A 402 -16.74 14.00 12.17
CA LYS A 402 -15.65 14.21 11.22
C LYS A 402 -15.50 12.98 10.30
N PHE A 403 -14.99 13.21 9.09
CA PHE A 403 -14.70 12.12 8.15
C PHE A 403 -13.69 11.09 8.70
N ALA A 404 -12.72 11.55 9.49
CA ALA A 404 -11.78 10.69 10.18
C ALA A 404 -12.47 9.71 11.14
N ASP A 405 -13.52 10.17 11.84
CA ASP A 405 -14.26 9.38 12.83
C ASP A 405 -15.22 8.35 12.19
N ALA A 406 -15.38 8.40 10.88
CA ALA A 406 -16.20 7.44 10.13
C ALA A 406 -15.53 6.07 9.95
N ILE A 407 -14.27 5.90 10.35
CA ILE A 407 -13.56 4.63 10.34
C ILE A 407 -13.61 4.03 11.74
N LYS A 408 -14.08 2.79 11.81
CA LYS A 408 -14.07 2.02 13.05
C LYS A 408 -12.66 1.52 13.37
N HIS A 409 -12.15 1.84 14.55
CA HIS A 409 -10.85 1.43 15.08
C HIS A 409 -10.96 1.15 16.58
N ASP A 410 -11.82 0.21 16.93
CA ASP A 410 -12.16 -0.05 18.34
C ASP A 410 -10.99 -0.65 19.14
N LEU A 411 -10.04 -1.26 18.43
CA LEU A 411 -8.89 -1.97 19.03
C LEU A 411 -7.56 -1.26 18.71
N LYS A 412 -7.59 0.06 18.44
CA LYS A 412 -6.39 0.81 18.09
C LYS A 412 -5.48 0.98 19.31
N SER A 413 -4.19 0.70 19.10
CA SER A 413 -3.13 0.96 20.08
C SER A 413 -2.82 2.45 20.22
N ALA A 414 -2.11 2.81 21.28
CA ALA A 414 -1.55 4.15 21.47
C ALA A 414 -0.48 4.48 20.41
N CYS A 415 -0.20 5.78 20.23
CA CYS A 415 0.88 6.30 19.39
C CYS A 415 1.93 7.03 20.25
N PRO A 416 2.70 6.31 21.09
CA PRO A 416 3.57 6.92 22.10
C PRO A 416 4.73 7.74 21.51
N THR A 417 5.03 7.56 20.23
CA THR A 417 6.11 8.25 19.53
C THR A 417 5.68 9.54 18.83
N THR A 418 4.37 9.76 18.64
CA THR A 418 3.84 10.90 17.90
C THR A 418 2.77 11.69 18.65
N ARG A 419 2.26 11.16 19.78
CA ARG A 419 1.22 11.80 20.59
C ARG A 419 1.63 11.91 22.05
N TRP A 420 1.69 13.11 22.58
CA TRP A 420 2.01 13.37 23.99
C TRP A 420 1.03 12.70 24.96
N SER A 421 -0.25 12.63 24.62
CA SER A 421 -1.28 11.95 25.42
C SER A 421 -1.05 10.45 25.59
N ASP A 422 -0.34 9.85 24.64
CA ASP A 422 -0.16 8.42 24.52
C ASP A 422 1.20 7.93 25.06
N ILE A 423 2.00 8.83 25.65
CA ILE A 423 3.29 8.48 26.26
C ILE A 423 3.08 7.45 27.38
N ILE A 424 3.89 6.38 27.34
CA ILE A 424 3.86 5.33 28.35
C ILE A 424 4.25 5.90 29.71
N LYS A 425 3.35 5.82 30.69
CA LYS A 425 3.60 6.21 32.07
C LYS A 425 4.15 5.00 32.82
N LEU A 426 5.36 5.10 33.31
CA LEU A 426 5.91 4.12 34.24
C LEU A 426 5.16 4.25 35.58
N LYS A 427 4.75 3.11 36.14
CA LYS A 427 4.14 3.03 37.47
C LYS A 427 5.23 2.88 38.52
#